data_f468c34b99228e7e46dc32d171ef27d3
#
_entry.id   f468c34b99228e7e46dc32d171ef27d3
#
_cell.length_a   1.000
_cell.length_b   1.000
_cell.length_c   1.000
_cell.angle_alpha   90.00
_cell.angle_beta   90.00
_cell.angle_gamma   90.00
#
_symmetry.space_group_name_H-M   'P 1'
#
loop_
_entity.id
_entity.type
_entity.pdbx_description
1 polymer ?
#
loop_
_entity_poly.entity_id
_entity_poly.type
_entity_poly.pdbx_seq_one_letter_code
_entity_poly.pdbx_strand_id
1 'polypeptide(L)'
;MPQRIYMAIDLKSFYASVECVERGLDPLQTNLVVADPSRTEKTICLAVSPALKAYGIPGRARLFEVIQKVGQVNAMRRLNAPNRTLTGKSCDARELADHPDWALDYIIAPPQMAHYIQQSTRIYNVYLKYVAPEDIHSYSIDEVFLDATAYLKLYGLTPKEFARKMILDILATTGITATAGIGTNLYLAKVAMDIRAKHIQPDENGVRIAALDEMRYRRLLWDHTPLRDFWRVGNGIAQKLETHNMFTMGDVARCSLGGPQDFYNEEMLYRLFGVNAELLIDHAWGWEPCTIADIKAYKPAANSCGSGQVLHCATPADQARLIVREMADQLALDLVDKHLMTNQLVLTVGYDRENLTDPTRNAAYHGPVATDRYGRHIPKHAHGTTNLRQYTSSTRLILDAVTELFDRIVDKHLLVRRVNLVACRVLDEDAAREKDSCEQLDFFSITESAQQQAAAEEKELERERRRQQAMLAIKKKFGKNAIIKGMDLQEGATAMERNAQIGGHKA
;
A
#
# COMPACT_ATOMS: atom_id res chain seq x y z
N MET A 1 -23.58 2.09 27.63
CA MET A 1 -23.12 0.92 26.91
C MET A 1 -21.85 0.44 27.61
N PRO A 2 -21.55 -0.86 27.70
CA PRO A 2 -20.28 -1.32 28.22
C PRO A 2 -19.16 -0.75 27.37
N GLN A 3 -18.07 -0.33 28.00
CA GLN A 3 -16.89 0.21 27.29
C GLN A 3 -16.32 -0.87 26.37
N ARG A 4 -16.18 -0.57 25.07
CA ARG A 4 -15.58 -1.49 24.10
C ARG A 4 -14.07 -1.55 24.30
N ILE A 5 -13.49 -2.69 23.97
CA ILE A 5 -12.04 -2.92 23.99
C ILE A 5 -11.60 -3.43 22.62
N TYR A 6 -10.85 -2.61 21.93
CA TYR A 6 -10.23 -2.94 20.66
C TYR A 6 -8.75 -3.23 20.81
N MET A 7 -8.23 -4.09 19.96
CA MET A 7 -6.81 -4.41 19.86
C MET A 7 -6.33 -4.19 18.44
N ALA A 8 -5.19 -3.53 18.28
CA ALA A 8 -4.42 -3.50 17.04
C ALA A 8 -3.17 -4.35 17.25
N ILE A 9 -2.91 -5.31 16.35
CA ILE A 9 -1.74 -6.20 16.45
C ILE A 9 -0.96 -6.10 15.12
N ASP A 10 0.35 -5.84 15.23
CA ASP A 10 1.27 -5.64 14.11
C ASP A 10 2.46 -6.61 14.25
N LEU A 11 2.70 -7.41 13.21
CA LEU A 11 3.77 -8.40 13.18
C LEU A 11 5.12 -7.71 13.02
N LYS A 12 6.08 -8.09 13.85
CA LYS A 12 7.37 -7.41 13.92
C LYS A 12 8.19 -7.59 12.65
N SER A 13 8.35 -6.51 11.87
CA SER A 13 9.12 -6.50 10.59
C SER A 13 8.78 -7.68 9.68
N PHE A 14 7.51 -7.95 9.47
CA PHE A 14 6.92 -9.20 9.00
C PHE A 14 7.72 -9.92 7.91
N TYR A 15 7.95 -9.30 6.75
CA TYR A 15 8.67 -9.95 5.65
C TYR A 15 10.10 -10.35 6.03
N ALA A 16 10.80 -9.49 6.78
CA ALA A 16 12.15 -9.81 7.24
C ALA A 16 12.14 -10.95 8.27
N SER A 17 11.12 -10.99 9.13
CA SER A 17 10.96 -12.07 10.11
C SER A 17 10.65 -13.40 9.44
N VAL A 18 9.78 -13.42 8.42
CA VAL A 18 9.53 -14.63 7.61
C VAL A 18 10.82 -15.14 6.98
N GLU A 19 11.61 -14.26 6.36
CA GLU A 19 12.87 -14.62 5.73
C GLU A 19 13.93 -15.16 6.73
N CYS A 20 13.95 -14.63 7.95
CA CYS A 20 14.83 -15.13 9.01
C CYS A 20 14.39 -16.54 9.44
N VAL A 21 13.10 -16.73 9.76
CA VAL A 21 12.56 -18.03 10.21
C VAL A 21 12.80 -19.12 9.18
N GLU A 22 12.60 -18.84 7.90
CA GLU A 22 12.84 -19.79 6.81
C GLU A 22 14.29 -20.26 6.72
N ARG A 23 15.22 -19.40 7.13
CA ARG A 23 16.66 -19.71 7.16
C ARG A 23 17.13 -20.28 8.49
N GLY A 24 16.23 -20.52 9.45
CA GLY A 24 16.56 -20.97 10.79
C GLY A 24 17.30 -19.91 11.61
N LEU A 25 17.11 -18.61 11.28
CA LEU A 25 17.75 -17.47 11.93
C LEU A 25 16.78 -16.78 12.90
N ASP A 26 17.31 -16.13 13.92
CA ASP A 26 16.53 -15.36 14.89
C ASP A 26 16.08 -14.01 14.28
N PRO A 27 14.75 -13.78 14.09
CA PRO A 27 14.24 -12.55 13.50
C PRO A 27 14.58 -11.27 14.26
N LEU A 28 14.84 -11.37 15.57
CA LEU A 28 15.15 -10.20 16.41
C LEU A 28 16.64 -9.85 16.41
N GLN A 29 17.52 -10.84 16.11
CA GLN A 29 18.97 -10.68 16.20
C GLN A 29 19.66 -10.61 14.84
N THR A 30 19.02 -11.11 13.79
CA THR A 30 19.65 -11.15 12.46
C THR A 30 19.51 -9.83 11.70
N ASN A 31 20.61 -9.34 11.17
CA ASN A 31 20.65 -8.19 10.26
C ASN A 31 20.24 -8.65 8.85
N LEU A 32 19.05 -8.25 8.40
CA LEU A 32 18.48 -8.67 7.12
C LEU A 32 17.61 -7.57 6.51
N VAL A 33 17.68 -7.44 5.19
CA VAL A 33 16.74 -6.63 4.40
C VAL A 33 16.06 -7.51 3.36
N VAL A 34 14.78 -7.23 3.09
CA VAL A 34 14.04 -7.83 1.98
C VAL A 34 14.06 -6.85 0.82
N ALA A 35 14.84 -7.16 -0.20
CA ALA A 35 15.00 -6.34 -1.39
C ALA A 35 15.31 -7.22 -2.60
N ASP A 36 14.95 -6.75 -3.80
CA ASP A 36 15.28 -7.45 -5.05
C ASP A 36 16.66 -6.97 -5.58
N PRO A 37 17.73 -7.77 -5.43
CA PRO A 37 19.06 -7.39 -5.88
C PRO A 37 19.21 -7.38 -7.41
N SER A 38 18.28 -8.00 -8.16
CA SER A 38 18.28 -7.96 -9.62
C SER A 38 17.86 -6.60 -10.16
N ARG A 39 17.25 -5.76 -9.31
CA ARG A 39 16.96 -4.37 -9.61
C ARG A 39 18.17 -3.49 -9.26
N THR A 40 18.06 -2.20 -9.49
CA THR A 40 19.12 -1.26 -9.12
C THR A 40 19.16 -1.06 -7.59
N GLU A 41 20.28 -0.60 -7.04
CA GLU A 41 20.43 -0.21 -5.63
C GLU A 41 19.43 0.88 -5.18
N LYS A 42 18.71 1.52 -6.13
CA LYS A 42 17.63 2.46 -5.84
C LYS A 42 16.31 1.77 -5.47
N THR A 43 16.27 0.42 -5.50
CA THR A 43 15.08 -0.35 -5.08
C THR A 43 14.73 -0.05 -3.63
N ILE A 44 13.44 -0.05 -3.31
CA ILE A 44 12.96 0.10 -1.93
C ILE A 44 13.02 -1.27 -1.27
N CYS A 45 13.61 -1.35 -0.08
CA CYS A 45 13.51 -2.52 0.78
C CYS A 45 12.06 -2.65 1.26
N LEU A 46 11.48 -3.83 1.07
CA LEU A 46 10.12 -4.14 1.56
C LEU A 46 10.08 -4.21 3.08
N ALA A 47 11.16 -4.73 3.67
CA ALA A 47 11.34 -4.78 5.12
C ALA A 47 12.82 -4.71 5.50
N VAL A 48 13.06 -4.23 6.71
CA VAL A 48 14.34 -4.21 7.40
C VAL A 48 14.13 -4.89 8.74
N SER A 49 15.03 -5.80 9.13
CA SER A 49 14.94 -6.52 10.40
C SER A 49 15.10 -5.58 11.62
N PRO A 50 14.60 -5.99 12.80
CA PRO A 50 14.74 -5.18 14.02
C PRO A 50 16.20 -4.89 14.39
N ALA A 51 17.10 -5.87 14.28
CA ALA A 51 18.52 -5.72 14.55
C ALA A 51 19.16 -4.65 13.66
N LEU A 52 18.84 -4.67 12.37
CA LEU A 52 19.39 -3.70 11.42
C LEU A 52 18.77 -2.30 11.59
N LYS A 53 17.49 -2.21 11.99
CA LYS A 53 16.83 -0.93 12.37
C LYS A 53 17.51 -0.26 13.57
N ALA A 54 18.10 -1.01 14.48
CA ALA A 54 18.82 -0.47 15.64
C ALA A 54 20.00 0.44 15.25
N TYR A 55 20.56 0.26 14.06
CA TYR A 55 21.58 1.15 13.49
C TYR A 55 21.02 2.42 12.83
N GLY A 56 19.72 2.68 12.98
CA GLY A 56 19.06 3.88 12.43
C GLY A 56 18.66 3.75 10.95
N ILE A 57 18.54 2.52 10.42
CA ILE A 57 18.06 2.26 9.07
C ILE A 57 16.52 2.23 9.08
N PRO A 58 15.82 3.07 8.30
CA PRO A 58 14.37 3.09 8.29
C PRO A 58 13.77 1.80 7.68
N GLY A 59 12.55 1.44 8.10
CA GLY A 59 11.89 0.20 7.70
C GLY A 59 11.64 0.05 6.20
N ARG A 60 11.61 1.16 5.46
CA ARG A 60 11.46 1.22 4.00
C ARG A 60 12.59 2.01 3.34
N ALA A 61 13.82 1.79 3.80
CA ALA A 61 15.01 2.36 3.19
C ALA A 61 15.15 1.92 1.72
N ARG A 62 15.84 2.71 0.92
CA ARG A 62 16.37 2.22 -0.36
C ARG A 62 17.62 1.40 -0.10
N LEU A 63 17.90 0.43 -0.96
CA LEU A 63 19.04 -0.47 -0.77
C LEU A 63 20.38 0.31 -0.69
N PHE A 64 20.57 1.35 -1.50
CA PHE A 64 21.78 2.18 -1.40
C PHE A 64 21.92 2.91 -0.06
N GLU A 65 20.80 3.29 0.59
CA GLU A 65 20.82 3.91 1.93
C GLU A 65 21.26 2.90 2.99
N VAL A 66 20.86 1.64 2.85
CA VAL A 66 21.32 0.54 3.68
C VAL A 66 22.82 0.35 3.51
N ILE A 67 23.32 0.24 2.27
CA ILE A 67 24.74 0.08 1.94
C ILE A 67 25.57 1.22 2.56
N GLN A 68 25.13 2.46 2.36
CA GLN A 68 25.79 3.64 2.89
C GLN A 68 25.85 3.64 4.43
N LYS A 69 24.71 3.31 5.07
CA LYS A 69 24.63 3.30 6.53
C LYS A 69 25.48 2.19 7.14
N VAL A 70 25.47 0.99 6.57
CA VAL A 70 26.36 -0.11 6.98
C VAL A 70 27.82 0.28 6.82
N GLY A 71 28.19 0.95 5.73
CA GLY A 71 29.53 1.50 5.52
C GLY A 71 29.94 2.48 6.62
N GLN A 72 29.04 3.40 7.02
CA GLN A 72 29.28 4.33 8.14
C GLN A 72 29.48 3.60 9.47
N VAL A 73 28.62 2.62 9.79
CA VAL A 73 28.74 1.80 11.00
C VAL A 73 30.08 1.07 11.01
N ASN A 74 30.48 0.45 9.89
CA ASN A 74 31.74 -0.27 9.78
C ASN A 74 32.96 0.66 9.87
N ALA A 75 32.88 1.89 9.38
CA ALA A 75 33.92 2.89 9.56
C ALA A 75 34.10 3.23 11.06
N MET A 76 33.02 3.40 11.81
CA MET A 76 33.06 3.64 13.26
C MET A 76 33.59 2.41 14.02
N ARG A 77 33.12 1.20 13.68
CA ARG A 77 33.65 -0.04 14.30
C ARG A 77 35.16 -0.20 14.07
N ARG A 78 35.62 0.09 12.85
CA ARG A 78 37.06 0.06 12.51
C ARG A 78 37.85 1.05 13.33
N LEU A 79 37.35 2.26 13.54
CA LEU A 79 38.06 3.27 14.38
C LEU A 79 38.21 2.80 15.82
N ASN A 80 37.27 2.03 16.34
CA ASN A 80 37.26 1.52 17.72
C ASN A 80 37.94 0.15 17.85
N ALA A 81 38.23 -0.54 16.73
CA ALA A 81 38.88 -1.86 16.74
C ALA A 81 40.40 -1.77 17.05
N PRO A 82 40.97 -2.80 17.65
CA PRO A 82 42.44 -2.90 17.84
C PRO A 82 43.15 -2.74 16.49
N ASN A 83 44.22 -1.93 16.50
CA ASN A 83 45.02 -1.62 15.29
C ASN A 83 44.19 -1.05 14.12
N ARG A 84 42.97 -0.54 14.38
CA ARG A 84 42.03 -0.02 13.39
C ARG A 84 41.72 -1.03 12.27
N THR A 85 41.70 -2.30 12.58
CA THR A 85 41.49 -3.39 11.64
C THR A 85 40.31 -4.24 12.10
N LEU A 86 39.37 -4.52 11.18
CA LEU A 86 38.26 -5.44 11.41
C LEU A 86 38.75 -6.87 11.12
N THR A 87 38.57 -7.80 12.06
CA THR A 87 39.13 -9.16 12.01
C THR A 87 38.14 -10.20 11.49
N GLY A 88 36.83 -9.87 11.50
CA GLY A 88 35.74 -10.75 11.06
C GLY A 88 34.53 -9.96 10.62
N LYS A 89 33.44 -10.68 10.36
CA LYS A 89 32.11 -10.08 10.05
C LYS A 89 31.00 -11.01 10.52
N SER A 90 29.87 -10.43 10.91
CA SER A 90 28.67 -11.18 11.24
C SER A 90 27.39 -10.44 10.88
N CYS A 91 26.33 -11.19 10.60
CA CYS A 91 24.97 -10.68 10.51
C CYS A 91 24.14 -10.90 11.79
N ASP A 92 24.67 -11.53 12.83
CA ASP A 92 24.04 -11.68 14.14
C ASP A 92 24.43 -10.54 15.07
N ALA A 93 23.44 -9.86 15.67
CA ALA A 93 23.66 -8.72 16.54
C ALA A 93 24.35 -9.09 17.85
N ARG A 94 24.17 -10.33 18.35
CA ARG A 94 24.84 -10.84 19.57
C ARG A 94 26.32 -11.05 19.30
N GLU A 95 26.67 -11.72 18.20
CA GLU A 95 28.08 -11.90 17.81
C GLU A 95 28.76 -10.56 17.58
N LEU A 96 28.07 -9.59 16.99
CA LEU A 96 28.64 -8.24 16.83
C LEU A 96 28.79 -7.48 18.14
N ALA A 97 28.00 -7.80 19.16
CA ALA A 97 28.19 -7.25 20.51
C ALA A 97 29.40 -7.87 21.24
N ASP A 98 29.56 -9.19 21.07
CA ASP A 98 30.68 -9.94 21.68
C ASP A 98 32.02 -9.66 20.97
N HIS A 99 31.98 -9.29 19.69
CA HIS A 99 33.17 -9.01 18.86
C HIS A 99 33.14 -7.58 18.30
N PRO A 100 33.56 -6.55 19.08
CA PRO A 100 33.57 -5.15 18.64
C PRO A 100 34.47 -4.88 17.43
N ASP A 101 35.43 -5.75 17.16
CA ASP A 101 36.36 -5.73 16.03
C ASP A 101 35.85 -6.44 14.77
N TRP A 102 34.60 -6.92 14.76
CA TRP A 102 33.98 -7.49 13.55
C TRP A 102 33.18 -6.46 12.79
N ALA A 103 33.10 -6.61 11.46
CA ALA A 103 32.26 -5.81 10.59
C ALA A 103 30.78 -6.20 10.73
N LEU A 104 29.92 -5.21 10.72
CA LEU A 104 28.48 -5.42 10.49
C LEU A 104 28.29 -5.93 9.06
N ASP A 105 27.75 -7.12 8.93
CA ASP A 105 27.26 -7.67 7.68
C ASP A 105 25.75 -7.84 7.73
N TYR A 106 25.09 -8.05 6.59
CA TYR A 106 23.65 -8.25 6.52
C TYR A 106 23.25 -9.09 5.31
N ILE A 107 22.09 -9.74 5.41
CA ILE A 107 21.53 -10.58 4.36
C ILE A 107 20.59 -9.74 3.50
N ILE A 108 20.71 -9.86 2.18
CA ILE A 108 19.72 -9.34 1.23
C ILE A 108 18.88 -10.53 0.77
N ALA A 109 17.61 -10.60 1.20
CA ALA A 109 16.67 -11.63 0.83
C ALA A 109 15.77 -11.14 -0.32
N PRO A 110 15.71 -11.86 -1.45
CA PRO A 110 14.74 -11.58 -2.50
C PRO A 110 13.30 -11.69 -1.99
N PRO A 111 12.37 -10.83 -2.42
CA PRO A 111 10.96 -10.93 -2.02
C PRO A 111 10.32 -12.25 -2.47
N GLN A 112 9.44 -12.81 -1.63
CA GLN A 112 8.63 -14.00 -1.87
C GLN A 112 7.17 -13.71 -1.51
N MET A 113 6.49 -12.88 -2.30
CA MET A 113 5.18 -12.33 -1.92
C MET A 113 4.10 -13.39 -1.72
N ALA A 114 4.08 -14.45 -2.51
CA ALA A 114 3.13 -15.55 -2.36
C ALA A 114 3.34 -16.27 -1.02
N HIS A 115 4.58 -16.48 -0.62
CA HIS A 115 4.93 -17.10 0.65
C HIS A 115 4.53 -16.21 1.84
N TYR A 116 4.74 -14.90 1.73
CA TYR A 116 4.30 -13.97 2.79
C TYR A 116 2.78 -13.97 2.96
N ILE A 117 2.01 -14.07 1.88
CA ILE A 117 0.55 -14.22 1.94
C ILE A 117 0.16 -15.50 2.65
N GLN A 118 0.84 -16.63 2.37
CA GLN A 118 0.60 -17.90 3.06
C GLN A 118 0.87 -17.80 4.56
N GLN A 119 1.99 -17.19 4.96
CA GLN A 119 2.33 -16.99 6.37
C GLN A 119 1.34 -16.05 7.07
N SER A 120 0.90 -14.97 6.41
CA SER A 120 -0.13 -14.08 6.91
C SER A 120 -1.46 -14.81 7.13
N THR A 121 -1.87 -15.68 6.18
CA THR A 121 -3.06 -16.51 6.31
C THR A 121 -2.94 -17.51 7.46
N ARG A 122 -1.75 -18.11 7.65
CA ARG A 122 -1.48 -19.00 8.79
C ARG A 122 -1.65 -18.27 10.11
N ILE A 123 -1.16 -17.04 10.22
CA ILE A 123 -1.31 -16.20 11.40
C ILE A 123 -2.77 -15.78 11.61
N TYR A 124 -3.50 -15.44 10.54
CA TYR A 124 -4.93 -15.15 10.62
C TYR A 124 -5.72 -16.32 11.21
N ASN A 125 -5.39 -17.56 10.85
CA ASN A 125 -5.98 -18.77 11.45
C ASN A 125 -5.66 -18.91 12.94
N VAL A 126 -4.57 -18.34 13.44
CA VAL A 126 -4.32 -18.28 14.89
C VAL A 126 -5.31 -17.34 15.57
N TYR A 127 -5.58 -16.15 15.01
CA TYR A 127 -6.58 -15.23 15.55
C TYR A 127 -7.97 -15.86 15.61
N LEU A 128 -8.36 -16.66 14.60
CA LEU A 128 -9.64 -17.35 14.55
C LEU A 128 -9.85 -18.39 15.65
N LYS A 129 -8.80 -18.84 16.34
CA LYS A 129 -8.94 -19.69 17.56
C LYS A 129 -9.53 -18.92 18.73
N TYR A 130 -9.42 -17.59 18.73
CA TYR A 130 -9.74 -16.73 19.87
C TYR A 130 -10.90 -15.80 19.61
N VAL A 131 -11.06 -15.33 18.39
CA VAL A 131 -12.00 -14.25 18.01
C VAL A 131 -12.72 -14.69 16.73
N ALA A 132 -14.03 -14.48 16.67
CA ALA A 132 -14.83 -14.77 15.47
C ALA A 132 -14.45 -13.84 14.30
N PRO A 133 -14.58 -14.29 13.05
CA PRO A 133 -14.20 -13.49 11.89
C PRO A 133 -14.97 -12.17 11.77
N GLU A 134 -16.18 -12.07 12.34
CA GLU A 134 -16.99 -10.84 12.40
C GLU A 134 -16.30 -9.72 13.17
N ASP A 135 -15.55 -10.07 14.21
CA ASP A 135 -14.87 -9.16 15.11
C ASP A 135 -13.38 -8.95 14.74
N ILE A 136 -12.96 -9.43 13.56
CA ILE A 136 -11.61 -9.26 13.02
C ILE A 136 -11.67 -8.39 11.76
N HIS A 137 -10.83 -7.37 11.68
CA HIS A 137 -10.56 -6.60 10.47
C HIS A 137 -9.08 -6.70 10.10
N SER A 138 -8.77 -7.38 9.00
CA SER A 138 -7.41 -7.41 8.43
C SER A 138 -7.11 -6.05 7.78
N TYR A 139 -6.31 -5.23 8.44
CA TYR A 139 -5.95 -3.91 7.98
C TYR A 139 -4.86 -3.95 6.91
N SER A 140 -3.91 -4.86 7.06
CA SER A 140 -2.86 -5.15 6.07
C SER A 140 -2.45 -6.63 6.12
N ILE A 141 -1.40 -7.00 5.39
CA ILE A 141 -0.85 -8.37 5.40
C ILE A 141 -0.23 -8.73 6.77
N ASP A 142 0.15 -7.76 7.57
CA ASP A 142 0.88 -7.89 8.84
C ASP A 142 0.17 -7.23 10.02
N GLU A 143 -1.00 -6.63 9.81
CA GLU A 143 -1.73 -5.90 10.83
C GLU A 143 -3.23 -6.23 10.84
N VAL A 144 -3.76 -6.44 12.05
CA VAL A 144 -5.19 -6.68 12.28
C VAL A 144 -5.75 -5.80 13.39
N PHE A 145 -7.04 -5.49 13.28
CA PHE A 145 -7.84 -4.98 14.38
C PHE A 145 -8.81 -6.06 14.86
N LEU A 146 -9.02 -6.12 16.18
CA LEU A 146 -9.91 -7.07 16.86
C LEU A 146 -10.82 -6.32 17.80
N ASP A 147 -12.12 -6.64 17.84
CA ASP A 147 -13.00 -6.28 18.95
C ASP A 147 -12.93 -7.41 19.99
N ALA A 148 -12.22 -7.15 21.08
CA ALA A 148 -12.01 -8.13 22.14
C ALA A 148 -13.11 -8.12 23.21
N THR A 149 -14.07 -7.20 23.14
CA THR A 149 -15.02 -6.88 24.23
C THR A 149 -15.75 -8.10 24.77
N ALA A 150 -16.33 -8.92 23.89
CA ALA A 150 -17.09 -10.12 24.31
C ALA A 150 -16.18 -11.25 24.84
N TYR A 151 -14.96 -11.33 24.33
CA TYR A 151 -14.05 -12.44 24.58
C TYR A 151 -13.31 -12.35 25.91
N LEU A 152 -13.05 -11.13 26.42
CA LEU A 152 -12.38 -10.95 27.71
C LEU A 152 -13.10 -11.62 28.85
N LYS A 153 -14.43 -11.49 28.90
CA LYS A 153 -15.25 -12.15 29.91
C LYS A 153 -15.30 -13.67 29.69
N LEU A 154 -15.37 -14.12 28.44
CA LEU A 154 -15.40 -15.53 28.08
C LEU A 154 -14.14 -16.26 28.53
N TYR A 155 -12.97 -15.64 28.29
CA TYR A 155 -11.68 -16.22 28.68
C TYR A 155 -11.25 -15.92 30.11
N GLY A 156 -11.94 -15.02 30.83
CA GLY A 156 -11.54 -14.58 32.16
C GLY A 156 -10.19 -13.87 32.21
N LEU A 157 -9.79 -13.18 31.13
CA LEU A 157 -8.50 -12.54 30.97
C LEU A 157 -8.63 -11.01 30.93
N THR A 158 -7.60 -10.34 31.39
CA THR A 158 -7.44 -8.89 31.16
C THR A 158 -7.10 -8.65 29.66
N PRO A 159 -7.36 -7.44 29.14
CA PRO A 159 -7.01 -7.11 27.75
C PRO A 159 -5.53 -7.39 27.40
N LYS A 160 -4.63 -7.09 28.33
CA LYS A 160 -3.19 -7.31 28.15
C LYS A 160 -2.82 -8.79 28.09
N GLU A 161 -3.40 -9.59 28.97
CA GLU A 161 -3.19 -11.06 28.99
C GLU A 161 -3.77 -11.71 27.75
N PHE A 162 -4.92 -11.25 27.26
CA PHE A 162 -5.55 -11.78 26.06
C PHE A 162 -4.72 -11.47 24.82
N ALA A 163 -4.25 -10.23 24.65
CA ALA A 163 -3.34 -9.87 23.56
C ALA A 163 -2.05 -10.68 23.63
N ARG A 164 -1.44 -10.80 24.83
CA ARG A 164 -0.21 -11.59 25.02
C ARG A 164 -0.41 -13.07 24.67
N LYS A 165 -1.53 -13.66 25.06
CA LYS A 165 -1.85 -15.06 24.74
C LYS A 165 -1.89 -15.31 23.23
N MET A 166 -2.55 -14.44 22.46
CA MET A 166 -2.59 -14.54 21.00
C MET A 166 -1.20 -14.38 20.38
N ILE A 167 -0.41 -13.40 20.84
CA ILE A 167 0.94 -13.15 20.32
C ILE A 167 1.87 -14.32 20.61
N LEU A 168 1.78 -14.94 21.77
CA LEU A 168 2.58 -16.12 22.12
C LEU A 168 2.18 -17.35 21.28
N ASP A 169 0.90 -17.55 20.95
CA ASP A 169 0.47 -18.61 20.03
C ASP A 169 0.99 -18.35 18.60
N ILE A 170 1.00 -17.10 18.15
CA ILE A 170 1.61 -16.72 16.86
C ILE A 170 3.11 -17.04 16.89
N LEU A 171 3.81 -16.64 17.94
CA LEU A 171 5.25 -16.91 18.10
C LEU A 171 5.54 -18.42 18.09
N ALA A 172 4.79 -19.19 18.85
CA ALA A 172 4.93 -20.65 18.90
C ALA A 172 4.62 -21.33 17.55
N THR A 173 3.65 -20.77 16.79
CA THR A 173 3.21 -21.34 15.51
C THR A 173 4.14 -20.98 14.36
N THR A 174 4.71 -19.75 14.37
CA THR A 174 5.40 -19.17 13.20
C THR A 174 6.82 -18.67 13.48
N GLY A 175 7.26 -18.61 14.74
CA GLY A 175 8.53 -17.98 15.12
C GLY A 175 8.55 -16.46 15.01
N ILE A 176 7.40 -15.83 14.76
CA ILE A 176 7.28 -14.38 14.55
C ILE A 176 6.58 -13.75 15.75
N THR A 177 7.17 -12.73 16.35
CA THR A 177 6.55 -11.96 17.42
C THR A 177 5.76 -10.77 16.87
N ALA A 178 4.93 -10.15 17.74
CA ALA A 178 4.09 -9.01 17.39
C ALA A 178 4.09 -7.92 18.48
N THR A 179 3.60 -6.76 18.10
CA THR A 179 3.34 -5.62 19.00
C THR A 179 1.84 -5.38 19.04
N ALA A 180 1.27 -5.10 20.22
CA ALA A 180 -0.15 -4.81 20.33
C ALA A 180 -0.42 -3.46 21.00
N GLY A 181 -1.45 -2.78 20.50
CA GLY A 181 -2.07 -1.63 21.13
C GLY A 181 -3.51 -1.98 21.55
N ILE A 182 -3.91 -1.53 22.72
CA ILE A 182 -5.23 -1.74 23.28
C ILE A 182 -5.87 -0.37 23.45
N GLY A 183 -7.10 -0.20 23.02
CA GLY A 183 -7.85 1.05 23.11
C GLY A 183 -9.34 0.85 23.33
N THR A 184 -10.01 1.91 23.77
CA THR A 184 -11.48 1.98 23.92
C THR A 184 -12.18 2.16 22.57
N ASN A 185 -11.41 2.48 21.52
CA ASN A 185 -11.83 2.57 20.14
C ASN A 185 -10.69 2.17 19.20
N LEU A 186 -10.95 2.06 17.87
CA LEU A 186 -9.96 1.65 16.87
C LEU A 186 -8.79 2.62 16.78
N TYR A 187 -9.04 3.93 16.87
CA TYR A 187 -7.98 4.95 16.81
C TYR A 187 -7.01 4.80 17.98
N LEU A 188 -7.52 4.72 19.20
CA LEU A 188 -6.69 4.58 20.40
C LEU A 188 -5.92 3.25 20.42
N ALA A 189 -6.51 2.15 19.94
CA ALA A 189 -5.79 0.88 19.78
C ALA A 189 -4.59 1.03 18.82
N LYS A 190 -4.80 1.68 17.68
CA LYS A 190 -3.74 1.91 16.68
C LYS A 190 -2.65 2.83 17.21
N VAL A 191 -3.02 3.96 17.82
CA VAL A 191 -2.07 4.94 18.40
C VAL A 191 -1.30 4.35 19.59
N ALA A 192 -1.96 3.54 20.43
CA ALA A 192 -1.29 2.80 21.49
C ALA A 192 -0.21 1.86 20.94
N MET A 193 -0.50 1.18 19.82
CA MET A 193 0.45 0.30 19.18
C MET A 193 1.61 1.08 18.54
N ASP A 194 1.33 2.07 17.70
CA ASP A 194 2.35 2.73 16.88
C ASP A 194 3.25 3.67 17.70
N ILE A 195 2.67 4.48 18.59
CA ILE A 195 3.40 5.52 19.31
C ILE A 195 3.91 5.02 20.67
N ARG A 196 3.16 4.15 21.36
CA ARG A 196 3.57 3.70 22.69
C ARG A 196 4.22 2.33 22.69
N ALA A 197 3.53 1.30 22.20
CA ALA A 197 4.00 -0.08 22.34
C ALA A 197 5.33 -0.32 21.58
N LYS A 198 5.50 0.29 20.40
CA LYS A 198 6.75 0.15 19.62
C LYS A 198 7.99 0.73 20.32
N HIS A 199 7.81 1.61 21.31
CA HIS A 199 8.89 2.31 22.03
C HIS A 199 9.11 1.84 23.47
N ILE A 200 8.31 0.91 24.01
CA ILE A 200 8.55 0.31 25.34
C ILE A 200 9.50 -0.89 25.21
N GLN A 201 10.12 -1.24 26.34
CA GLN A 201 10.95 -2.44 26.41
C GLN A 201 10.10 -3.70 26.14
N PRO A 202 10.59 -4.63 25.32
CA PRO A 202 9.92 -5.91 25.10
C PRO A 202 10.01 -6.79 26.35
N ASP A 203 9.06 -7.73 26.48
CA ASP A 203 9.24 -8.83 27.43
C ASP A 203 10.25 -9.87 26.90
N GLU A 204 10.48 -10.95 27.64
CA GLU A 204 11.39 -12.04 27.31
C GLU A 204 11.13 -12.71 25.93
N ASN A 205 9.89 -12.61 25.44
CA ASN A 205 9.47 -13.15 24.14
C ASN A 205 9.41 -12.06 23.02
N GLY A 206 9.97 -10.88 23.29
CA GLY A 206 9.95 -9.76 22.34
C GLY A 206 8.59 -9.06 22.24
N VAL A 207 7.60 -9.41 23.07
CA VAL A 207 6.24 -8.87 23.03
C VAL A 207 6.20 -7.47 23.64
N ARG A 208 5.49 -6.55 22.99
CA ARG A 208 5.28 -5.17 23.44
C ARG A 208 3.79 -4.84 23.39
N ILE A 209 3.23 -4.44 24.51
CA ILE A 209 1.79 -4.13 24.63
C ILE A 209 1.61 -2.81 25.37
N ALA A 210 0.88 -1.88 24.77
CA ALA A 210 0.45 -0.64 25.41
C ALA A 210 -1.06 -0.49 25.37
N ALA A 211 -1.61 0.28 26.31
CA ALA A 211 -3.04 0.55 26.38
C ALA A 211 -3.31 2.05 26.57
N LEU A 212 -4.29 2.57 25.86
CA LEU A 212 -4.79 3.94 25.96
C LEU A 212 -6.31 3.94 26.09
N ASP A 213 -6.78 4.78 26.99
CA ASP A 213 -8.12 5.36 26.99
C ASP A 213 -8.01 6.83 26.59
N GLU A 214 -9.14 7.53 26.42
CA GLU A 214 -9.20 8.92 25.98
C GLU A 214 -8.43 9.86 26.92
N MET A 215 -8.52 9.64 28.23
CA MET A 215 -7.83 10.48 29.20
C MET A 215 -6.32 10.24 29.24
N ARG A 216 -5.88 8.97 29.12
CA ARG A 216 -4.47 8.62 29.00
C ARG A 216 -3.87 9.13 27.70
N TYR A 217 -4.64 9.05 26.61
CA TYR A 217 -4.23 9.61 25.30
C TYR A 217 -3.94 11.10 25.44
N ARG A 218 -4.89 11.87 25.98
CA ARG A 218 -4.73 13.33 26.16
C ARG A 218 -3.54 13.69 27.05
N ARG A 219 -3.36 12.96 28.16
CA ARG A 219 -2.25 13.22 29.12
C ARG A 219 -0.88 12.86 28.57
N LEU A 220 -0.77 11.83 27.72
CA LEU A 220 0.50 11.26 27.30
C LEU A 220 0.92 11.65 25.88
N LEU A 221 -0.04 12.02 25.02
CA LEU A 221 0.22 12.16 23.58
C LEU A 221 -0.27 13.47 22.99
N TRP A 222 -0.98 14.33 23.73
CA TRP A 222 -1.38 15.62 23.18
C TRP A 222 -0.21 16.49 22.77
N ASP A 223 0.93 16.40 23.43
CA ASP A 223 2.16 17.15 23.13
C ASP A 223 3.17 16.32 22.30
N HIS A 224 2.77 15.13 21.82
CA HIS A 224 3.65 14.29 21.01
C HIS A 224 3.90 14.91 19.63
N THR A 225 5.15 14.85 19.20
CA THR A 225 5.61 15.25 17.86
C THR A 225 6.49 14.15 17.26
N PRO A 226 6.49 14.02 15.93
CA PRO A 226 5.77 14.79 14.91
C PRO A 226 4.31 14.32 14.72
N LEU A 227 3.45 15.22 14.23
CA LEU A 227 2.04 14.92 13.95
C LEU A 227 1.81 13.69 13.04
N ARG A 228 2.72 13.43 12.12
CA ARG A 228 2.63 12.30 11.16
C ARG A 228 2.77 10.91 11.80
N ASP A 229 3.13 10.82 13.08
CA ASP A 229 3.15 9.56 13.81
C ASP A 229 1.72 9.10 14.16
N PHE A 230 0.77 10.04 14.18
CA PHE A 230 -0.64 9.72 14.42
C PHE A 230 -1.32 9.13 13.19
N TRP A 231 -2.10 8.09 13.42
CA TRP A 231 -2.87 7.44 12.38
C TRP A 231 -3.77 8.44 11.65
N ARG A 232 -3.85 8.36 10.33
CA ARG A 232 -4.59 9.26 9.43
C ARG A 232 -3.99 10.66 9.26
N VAL A 233 -2.90 11.00 9.92
CA VAL A 233 -2.19 12.27 9.69
C VAL A 233 -1.03 12.05 8.73
N GLY A 234 -1.27 12.28 7.45
CA GLY A 234 -0.23 12.23 6.41
C GLY A 234 0.56 13.54 6.29
N ASN A 235 1.63 13.52 5.48
CA ASN A 235 2.48 14.70 5.26
C ASN A 235 1.71 15.96 4.86
N GLY A 236 0.68 15.82 4.00
CA GLY A 236 -0.12 16.97 3.55
C GLY A 236 -0.96 17.60 4.66
N ILE A 237 -1.51 16.79 5.59
CA ILE A 237 -2.24 17.28 6.75
C ILE A 237 -1.27 17.93 7.73
N ALA A 238 -0.18 17.24 8.09
CA ALA A 238 0.83 17.75 9.00
C ALA A 238 1.39 19.10 8.53
N GLN A 239 1.81 19.19 7.25
CA GLN A 239 2.34 20.43 6.69
C GLN A 239 1.33 21.59 6.71
N LYS A 240 0.05 21.34 6.42
CA LYS A 240 -0.99 22.36 6.53
C LYS A 240 -1.18 22.84 7.96
N LEU A 241 -1.19 21.93 8.94
CA LEU A 241 -1.28 22.26 10.36
C LEU A 241 -0.07 23.08 10.82
N GLU A 242 1.14 22.61 10.50
CA GLU A 242 2.40 23.29 10.83
C GLU A 242 2.47 24.72 10.25
N THR A 243 1.96 24.93 9.03
CA THR A 243 1.87 26.28 8.40
C THR A 243 0.95 27.23 9.18
N HIS A 244 0.06 26.69 10.00
CA HIS A 244 -0.86 27.43 10.87
C HIS A 244 -0.48 27.32 12.35
N ASN A 245 0.79 27.04 12.66
CA ASN A 245 1.35 26.94 14.01
C ASN A 245 0.66 25.87 14.90
N MET A 246 0.12 24.82 14.30
CA MET A 246 -0.39 23.65 15.02
C MET A 246 0.57 22.47 14.82
N PHE A 247 1.28 22.08 15.86
CA PHE A 247 2.35 21.08 15.81
C PHE A 247 2.00 19.78 16.52
N THR A 248 0.90 19.77 17.26
CA THR A 248 0.46 18.66 18.13
C THR A 248 -1.03 18.40 17.98
N MET A 249 -1.47 17.19 18.36
CA MET A 249 -2.91 16.88 18.42
C MET A 249 -3.62 17.71 19.48
N GLY A 250 -2.91 18.10 20.55
CA GLY A 250 -3.43 19.03 21.55
C GLY A 250 -3.72 20.41 20.98
N ASP A 251 -2.92 20.89 20.01
CA ASP A 251 -3.19 22.17 19.33
C ASP A 251 -4.45 22.08 18.48
N VAL A 252 -4.64 20.96 17.77
CA VAL A 252 -5.86 20.73 16.98
C VAL A 252 -7.09 20.66 17.88
N ALA A 253 -7.01 19.94 19.01
CA ALA A 253 -8.10 19.86 19.97
C ALA A 253 -8.45 21.22 20.59
N ARG A 254 -7.45 22.02 20.95
CA ARG A 254 -7.66 23.38 21.46
C ARG A 254 -8.25 24.31 20.40
N CYS A 255 -7.79 24.20 19.15
CA CYS A 255 -8.33 24.97 18.03
C CYS A 255 -9.83 24.71 17.86
N SER A 256 -10.29 23.46 18.01
CA SER A 256 -11.71 23.12 17.86
C SER A 256 -12.63 23.72 18.94
N LEU A 257 -12.07 24.25 20.03
CA LEU A 257 -12.83 24.88 21.11
C LEU A 257 -12.97 26.40 20.95
N GLY A 258 -12.28 27.02 19.99
CA GLY A 258 -12.32 28.45 19.74
C GLY A 258 -13.73 28.94 19.39
N GLY A 259 -14.08 30.12 19.88
CA GLY A 259 -15.35 30.78 19.55
C GLY A 259 -15.39 31.26 18.09
N PRO A 260 -16.58 31.64 17.58
CA PRO A 260 -16.73 32.05 16.19
C PRO A 260 -15.90 33.28 15.79
N GLN A 261 -15.45 34.09 16.74
CA GLN A 261 -14.62 35.27 16.50
C GLN A 261 -13.12 35.02 16.69
N ASP A 262 -12.74 33.84 17.18
CA ASP A 262 -11.33 33.50 17.37
C ASP A 262 -10.70 33.10 16.04
N PHE A 263 -9.40 33.42 15.87
CA PHE A 263 -8.65 33.01 14.69
C PHE A 263 -8.53 31.49 14.59
N TYR A 264 -8.25 30.83 15.73
CA TYR A 264 -8.22 29.40 15.86
C TYR A 264 -9.58 28.89 16.33
N ASN A 265 -10.36 28.31 15.42
CA ASN A 265 -11.67 27.77 15.71
C ASN A 265 -11.95 26.53 14.81
N GLU A 266 -13.05 25.86 15.04
CA GLU A 266 -13.46 24.71 14.28
C GLU A 266 -13.65 25.02 12.78
N GLU A 267 -14.24 26.17 12.45
CA GLU A 267 -14.48 26.60 11.07
C GLU A 267 -13.18 26.72 10.26
N MET A 268 -12.09 27.17 10.93
CA MET A 268 -10.77 27.20 10.31
C MET A 268 -10.32 25.79 9.89
N LEU A 269 -10.51 24.77 10.73
CA LEU A 269 -10.16 23.39 10.42
C LEU A 269 -11.00 22.87 9.25
N TYR A 270 -12.30 23.16 9.21
CA TYR A 270 -13.16 22.78 8.07
C TYR A 270 -12.75 23.49 6.77
N ARG A 271 -12.30 24.75 6.84
CA ARG A 271 -11.79 25.48 5.68
C ARG A 271 -10.50 24.87 5.13
N LEU A 272 -9.63 24.35 6.00
CA LEU A 272 -8.37 23.70 5.62
C LEU A 272 -8.56 22.27 5.07
N PHE A 273 -9.47 21.50 5.63
CA PHE A 273 -9.55 20.05 5.41
C PHE A 273 -10.90 19.57 4.88
N GLY A 274 -11.89 20.45 4.76
CA GLY A 274 -13.27 20.09 4.39
C GLY A 274 -13.85 19.11 5.40
N VAL A 275 -14.66 18.17 4.95
CA VAL A 275 -15.27 17.13 5.78
C VAL A 275 -14.27 16.27 6.57
N ASN A 276 -13.02 16.20 6.13
CA ASN A 276 -11.97 15.47 6.87
C ASN A 276 -11.55 16.17 8.17
N ALA A 277 -11.98 17.42 8.39
CA ALA A 277 -11.76 18.12 9.67
C ALA A 277 -12.45 17.42 10.81
N GLU A 278 -13.66 16.90 10.61
CA GLU A 278 -14.43 16.17 11.63
C GLU A 278 -13.64 14.99 12.18
N LEU A 279 -13.15 14.12 11.31
CA LEU A 279 -12.31 13.00 11.71
C LEU A 279 -11.02 13.43 12.43
N LEU A 280 -10.38 14.53 11.95
CA LEU A 280 -9.16 15.05 12.55
C LEU A 280 -9.41 15.58 13.96
N ILE A 281 -10.53 16.30 14.18
CA ILE A 281 -10.96 16.82 15.49
C ILE A 281 -11.28 15.68 16.44
N ASP A 282 -12.09 14.71 16.00
CA ASP A 282 -12.43 13.53 16.79
C ASP A 282 -11.17 12.79 17.26
N HIS A 283 -10.24 12.53 16.33
CA HIS A 283 -8.97 11.89 16.66
C HIS A 283 -8.09 12.74 17.59
N ALA A 284 -8.12 14.08 17.48
CA ALA A 284 -7.42 14.94 18.42
C ALA A 284 -7.97 14.85 19.85
N TRP A 285 -9.26 14.58 19.99
CA TRP A 285 -9.90 14.29 21.28
C TRP A 285 -9.76 12.85 21.73
N GLY A 286 -9.26 11.95 20.91
CA GLY A 286 -9.15 10.51 21.15
C GLY A 286 -10.46 9.77 20.94
N TRP A 287 -11.35 10.31 20.12
CA TRP A 287 -12.64 9.75 19.77
C TRP A 287 -12.61 9.07 18.39
N GLU A 288 -13.29 7.95 18.25
CA GLU A 288 -13.52 7.25 16.98
C GLU A 288 -14.80 6.43 17.10
N PRO A 289 -15.88 6.84 16.45
CA PRO A 289 -17.16 6.13 16.54
C PRO A 289 -17.20 4.87 15.68
N CYS A 290 -16.35 4.75 14.66
CA CYS A 290 -16.34 3.63 13.71
C CYS A 290 -16.03 2.31 14.43
N THR A 291 -16.83 1.30 14.13
CA THR A 291 -16.65 -0.07 14.65
C THR A 291 -16.21 -1.01 13.53
N ILE A 292 -15.76 -2.23 13.89
CA ILE A 292 -15.44 -3.26 12.90
C ILE A 292 -16.70 -3.65 12.09
N ALA A 293 -17.88 -3.64 12.72
CA ALA A 293 -19.14 -3.91 12.03
C ALA A 293 -19.44 -2.85 10.96
N ASP A 294 -19.19 -1.56 11.27
CA ASP A 294 -19.37 -0.46 10.30
C ASP A 294 -18.40 -0.59 9.11
N ILE A 295 -17.13 -0.94 9.40
CA ILE A 295 -16.14 -1.20 8.33
C ILE A 295 -16.61 -2.32 7.40
N LYS A 296 -17.14 -3.41 7.95
CA LYS A 296 -17.63 -4.55 7.16
C LYS A 296 -18.92 -4.27 6.40
N ALA A 297 -19.79 -3.43 6.96
CA ALA A 297 -21.04 -3.01 6.32
C ALA A 297 -20.83 -1.94 5.25
N TYR A 298 -19.68 -1.25 5.25
CA TYR A 298 -19.41 -0.15 4.34
C TYR A 298 -19.37 -0.60 2.88
N LYS A 299 -20.22 0.04 2.06
CA LYS A 299 -20.21 -0.11 0.60
C LYS A 299 -19.84 1.25 -0.01
N PRO A 300 -18.73 1.35 -0.75
CA PRO A 300 -18.35 2.60 -1.38
C PRO A 300 -19.38 3.03 -2.42
N ALA A 301 -19.69 4.34 -2.47
CA ALA A 301 -20.61 4.90 -3.44
C ALA A 301 -20.10 4.81 -4.90
N ALA A 302 -18.79 4.74 -5.07
CA ALA A 302 -18.14 4.58 -6.38
C ALA A 302 -16.99 3.58 -6.25
N ASN A 303 -16.95 2.65 -7.19
CA ASN A 303 -15.89 1.66 -7.27
C ASN A 303 -14.94 1.99 -8.42
N SER A 304 -13.68 1.68 -8.23
CA SER A 304 -12.65 1.73 -9.28
C SER A 304 -11.76 0.49 -9.22
N CYS A 305 -11.29 0.08 -10.39
CA CYS A 305 -10.31 -1.00 -10.53
C CYS A 305 -9.14 -0.49 -11.36
N GLY A 306 -7.92 -0.59 -10.85
CA GLY A 306 -6.79 -0.04 -11.57
C GLY A 306 -5.48 -0.72 -11.23
N SER A 307 -4.49 -0.47 -12.07
CA SER A 307 -3.13 -0.92 -11.89
C SER A 307 -2.13 0.19 -12.24
N GLY A 308 -0.97 0.18 -11.57
CA GLY A 308 0.12 1.09 -11.83
C GLY A 308 1.44 0.34 -11.97
N GLN A 309 2.31 0.85 -12.86
CA GLN A 309 3.63 0.30 -13.06
C GLN A 309 4.67 1.42 -13.06
N VAL A 310 5.76 1.22 -12.32
CA VAL A 310 6.98 2.01 -12.44
C VAL A 310 7.93 1.23 -13.30
N LEU A 311 8.32 1.81 -14.44
CA LEU A 311 9.19 1.16 -15.42
C LEU A 311 10.63 1.08 -14.87
N HIS A 312 11.38 0.06 -15.26
CA HIS A 312 12.74 -0.17 -14.77
C HIS A 312 13.71 0.93 -15.22
N CYS A 313 13.54 1.45 -16.43
CA CYS A 313 14.33 2.52 -17.01
C CYS A 313 13.45 3.61 -17.61
N ALA A 314 14.05 4.69 -18.03
CA ALA A 314 13.43 5.68 -18.88
C ALA A 314 13.07 5.03 -20.23
N THR A 315 11.79 5.01 -20.57
CA THR A 315 11.22 4.20 -21.66
C THR A 315 10.66 5.10 -22.76
N PRO A 316 10.97 4.88 -24.04
CA PRO A 316 10.37 5.61 -25.15
C PRO A 316 8.84 5.50 -25.17
N ALA A 317 8.17 6.50 -25.74
CA ALA A 317 6.71 6.58 -25.72
C ALA A 317 6.02 5.44 -26.50
N ASP A 318 6.61 4.93 -27.56
CA ASP A 318 6.11 3.77 -28.33
C ASP A 318 6.12 2.48 -27.52
N GLN A 319 7.19 2.20 -26.79
CA GLN A 319 7.27 1.07 -25.87
C GLN A 319 6.30 1.28 -24.67
N ALA A 320 6.21 2.50 -24.14
CA ALA A 320 5.24 2.79 -23.08
C ALA A 320 3.80 2.59 -23.56
N ARG A 321 3.49 2.87 -24.84
CA ARG A 321 2.20 2.60 -25.48
C ARG A 321 1.88 1.09 -25.49
N LEU A 322 2.85 0.26 -25.82
CA LEU A 322 2.72 -1.20 -25.77
C LEU A 322 2.40 -1.65 -24.33
N ILE A 323 3.15 -1.16 -23.34
CA ILE A 323 2.90 -1.48 -21.93
C ILE A 323 1.51 -1.06 -21.47
N VAL A 324 1.01 0.10 -21.90
CA VAL A 324 -0.36 0.56 -21.62
C VAL A 324 -1.39 -0.40 -22.23
N ARG A 325 -1.17 -0.91 -23.43
CA ARG A 325 -2.05 -1.90 -24.08
C ARG A 325 -2.06 -3.23 -23.33
N GLU A 326 -0.91 -3.72 -22.87
CA GLU A 326 -0.82 -4.90 -22.01
C GLU A 326 -1.58 -4.70 -20.67
N MET A 327 -1.47 -3.50 -20.09
CA MET A 327 -2.18 -3.16 -18.86
C MET A 327 -3.71 -3.09 -19.08
N ALA A 328 -4.14 -2.58 -20.23
CA ALA A 328 -5.57 -2.53 -20.60
C ALA A 328 -6.15 -3.93 -20.82
N ASP A 329 -5.41 -4.81 -21.46
CA ASP A 329 -5.79 -6.21 -21.65
C ASP A 329 -5.97 -6.94 -20.30
N GLN A 330 -5.01 -6.80 -19.40
CA GLN A 330 -5.10 -7.40 -18.07
C GLN A 330 -6.25 -6.78 -17.25
N LEU A 331 -6.47 -5.46 -17.32
CA LEU A 331 -7.57 -4.79 -16.65
C LEU A 331 -8.93 -5.32 -17.11
N ALA A 332 -9.09 -5.54 -18.42
CA ALA A 332 -10.32 -6.12 -18.98
C ALA A 332 -10.55 -7.55 -18.46
N LEU A 333 -9.51 -8.38 -18.39
CA LEU A 333 -9.59 -9.72 -17.81
C LEU A 333 -9.92 -9.69 -16.31
N ASP A 334 -9.34 -8.75 -15.56
CA ASP A 334 -9.62 -8.58 -14.13
C ASP A 334 -11.08 -8.15 -13.88
N LEU A 335 -11.65 -7.31 -14.74
CA LEU A 335 -13.07 -6.95 -14.69
C LEU A 335 -13.96 -8.18 -14.96
N VAL A 336 -13.65 -8.97 -15.98
CA VAL A 336 -14.38 -10.21 -16.28
C VAL A 336 -14.31 -11.21 -15.12
N ASP A 337 -13.12 -11.40 -14.53
CA ASP A 337 -12.94 -12.34 -13.42
C ASP A 337 -13.74 -11.96 -12.17
N LYS A 338 -13.96 -10.66 -11.98
CA LYS A 338 -14.72 -10.10 -10.83
C LYS A 338 -16.20 -9.84 -11.15
N HIS A 339 -16.68 -10.19 -12.34
CA HIS A 339 -18.03 -9.88 -12.81
C HIS A 339 -18.35 -8.38 -12.76
N LEU A 340 -17.42 -7.53 -13.21
CA LEU A 340 -17.52 -6.09 -13.19
C LEU A 340 -17.48 -5.50 -14.60
N MET A 341 -18.09 -4.34 -14.76
CA MET A 341 -18.05 -3.51 -15.98
C MET A 341 -17.71 -2.06 -15.65
N THR A 342 -17.16 -1.34 -16.61
CA THR A 342 -16.84 0.10 -16.52
C THR A 342 -17.30 0.85 -17.74
N ASN A 343 -17.63 2.14 -17.58
CA ASN A 343 -17.86 3.05 -18.71
C ASN A 343 -16.89 4.25 -18.72
N GLN A 344 -15.85 4.25 -17.87
CA GLN A 344 -14.88 5.35 -17.82
C GLN A 344 -13.48 4.84 -17.51
N LEU A 345 -12.49 5.29 -18.27
CA LEU A 345 -11.09 4.96 -18.09
C LEU A 345 -10.27 6.22 -17.85
N VAL A 346 -9.33 6.15 -16.90
CA VAL A 346 -8.41 7.22 -16.56
C VAL A 346 -6.98 6.73 -16.75
N LEU A 347 -6.19 7.46 -17.54
CA LEU A 347 -4.78 7.18 -17.78
C LEU A 347 -3.92 8.31 -17.26
N THR A 348 -2.89 7.96 -16.48
CA THR A 348 -1.87 8.90 -16.02
C THR A 348 -0.49 8.35 -16.40
N VAL A 349 0.29 9.15 -17.15
CA VAL A 349 1.64 8.80 -17.60
C VAL A 349 2.64 9.79 -17.04
N GLY A 350 3.51 9.32 -16.15
CA GLY A 350 4.57 10.12 -15.55
C GLY A 350 5.86 9.99 -16.34
N TYR A 351 6.48 11.11 -16.62
CA TYR A 351 7.74 11.17 -17.39
C TYR A 351 8.96 10.97 -16.50
N ASP A 352 10.06 10.53 -17.10
CA ASP A 352 11.34 10.40 -16.40
C ASP A 352 12.03 11.76 -16.25
N ARG A 353 12.80 11.90 -15.15
CA ARG A 353 13.62 13.08 -14.90
C ARG A 353 14.72 13.28 -15.97
N GLU A 354 15.14 12.22 -16.63
CA GLU A 354 16.14 12.25 -17.69
C GLU A 354 15.78 13.25 -18.80
N ASN A 355 14.48 13.45 -19.05
CA ASN A 355 14.01 14.49 -19.97
C ASN A 355 14.47 15.93 -19.59
N LEU A 356 14.78 16.19 -18.31
CA LEU A 356 15.25 17.49 -17.83
C LEU A 356 16.72 17.46 -17.37
N THR A 357 17.34 16.29 -17.20
CA THR A 357 18.75 16.18 -16.80
C THR A 357 19.68 15.93 -17.98
N ASP A 358 19.19 15.41 -19.09
CA ASP A 358 19.92 15.33 -20.35
C ASP A 358 19.90 16.70 -21.05
N PRO A 359 21.06 17.31 -21.36
CA PRO A 359 21.11 18.64 -21.94
C PRO A 359 20.34 18.79 -23.26
N THR A 360 20.39 17.77 -24.13
CA THR A 360 19.75 17.80 -25.44
C THR A 360 18.24 17.72 -25.33
N ARG A 361 17.73 16.84 -24.45
CA ARG A 361 16.30 16.69 -24.19
C ARG A 361 15.73 17.91 -23.47
N ASN A 362 16.46 18.42 -22.49
CA ASN A 362 16.06 19.61 -21.74
C ASN A 362 15.97 20.85 -22.64
N ALA A 363 16.90 21.04 -23.55
CA ALA A 363 16.86 22.14 -24.52
C ALA A 363 15.65 22.06 -25.48
N ALA A 364 15.15 20.87 -25.76
CA ALA A 364 13.98 20.64 -26.62
C ALA A 364 12.64 20.71 -25.86
N TYR A 365 12.66 20.62 -24.53
CA TYR A 365 11.44 20.61 -23.72
C TYR A 365 11.02 21.99 -23.24
N HIS A 366 9.88 22.47 -23.68
CA HIS A 366 9.29 23.77 -23.32
C HIS A 366 7.96 23.63 -22.54
N GLY A 367 7.61 22.41 -22.12
CA GLY A 367 6.38 22.14 -21.41
C GLY A 367 6.44 22.45 -19.91
N PRO A 368 5.34 22.27 -19.18
CA PRO A 368 5.26 22.54 -17.75
C PRO A 368 6.08 21.54 -16.93
N VAL A 369 6.82 22.07 -15.94
CA VAL A 369 7.63 21.27 -14.99
C VAL A 369 6.89 21.17 -13.67
N ALA A 370 6.96 20.00 -13.03
CA ALA A 370 6.45 19.73 -11.69
C ALA A 370 7.59 19.29 -10.77
N THR A 371 7.41 19.49 -9.47
CA THR A 371 8.33 18.97 -8.46
C THR A 371 7.77 17.68 -7.87
N ASP A 372 8.54 16.62 -7.88
CA ASP A 372 8.13 15.36 -7.28
C ASP A 372 8.26 15.39 -5.74
N ARG A 373 7.80 14.34 -5.06
CA ARG A 373 7.86 14.24 -3.59
C ARG A 373 9.28 14.25 -3.00
N TYR A 374 10.30 14.14 -3.83
CA TYR A 374 11.72 14.19 -3.43
C TYR A 374 12.35 15.55 -3.76
N GLY A 375 11.56 16.55 -4.16
CA GLY A 375 12.05 17.87 -4.55
C GLY A 375 12.71 17.93 -5.93
N ARG A 376 12.56 16.89 -6.78
CA ARG A 376 13.21 16.83 -8.09
C ARG A 376 12.28 17.39 -9.17
N HIS A 377 12.83 18.13 -10.09
CA HIS A 377 12.10 18.60 -11.26
C HIS A 377 11.90 17.48 -12.27
N ILE A 378 10.66 17.34 -12.73
CA ILE A 378 10.24 16.38 -13.75
C ILE A 378 9.24 17.06 -14.69
N PRO A 379 9.11 16.66 -15.96
CA PRO A 379 8.00 17.13 -16.79
C PRO A 379 6.66 16.79 -16.13
N LYS A 380 5.70 17.71 -16.23
CA LYS A 380 4.36 17.47 -15.69
C LYS A 380 3.78 16.21 -16.34
N HIS A 381 3.22 15.31 -15.55
CA HIS A 381 2.61 14.08 -16.02
C HIS A 381 1.46 14.34 -17.00
N ALA A 382 1.32 13.48 -18.00
CA ALA A 382 0.14 13.44 -18.84
C ALA A 382 -1.00 12.76 -18.07
N HIS A 383 -2.20 13.34 -18.13
CA HIS A 383 -3.38 12.82 -17.46
C HIS A 383 -4.60 13.05 -18.33
N GLY A 384 -5.45 12.04 -18.45
CA GLY A 384 -6.68 12.15 -19.23
C GLY A 384 -7.70 11.10 -18.85
N THR A 385 -8.92 11.40 -19.23
CA THR A 385 -10.09 10.54 -19.05
C THR A 385 -10.76 10.28 -20.40
N THR A 386 -11.27 9.06 -20.59
CA THR A 386 -12.14 8.72 -21.71
C THR A 386 -13.37 7.99 -21.18
N ASN A 387 -14.53 8.31 -21.76
CA ASN A 387 -15.79 7.63 -21.47
C ASN A 387 -16.07 6.62 -22.60
N LEU A 388 -16.56 5.47 -22.22
CA LEU A 388 -17.08 4.45 -23.14
C LEU A 388 -18.56 4.70 -23.35
N ARG A 389 -19.08 4.33 -24.51
CA ARG A 389 -20.50 4.54 -24.87
C ARG A 389 -21.46 3.78 -23.97
N GLN A 390 -21.03 2.62 -23.48
CA GLN A 390 -21.80 1.73 -22.63
C GLN A 390 -20.89 1.09 -21.57
N TYR A 391 -21.46 0.51 -20.53
CA TYR A 391 -20.71 -0.30 -19.58
C TYR A 391 -20.16 -1.56 -20.29
N THR A 392 -18.89 -1.85 -20.09
CA THR A 392 -18.25 -2.98 -20.75
C THR A 392 -17.07 -3.54 -19.96
N SER A 393 -16.77 -4.82 -20.19
CA SER A 393 -15.53 -5.50 -19.85
C SER A 393 -14.81 -6.06 -21.10
N SER A 394 -15.23 -5.62 -22.31
CA SER A 394 -14.63 -6.04 -23.56
C SER A 394 -13.19 -5.55 -23.65
N THR A 395 -12.27 -6.49 -23.87
CA THR A 395 -10.85 -6.18 -24.08
C THR A 395 -10.67 -5.25 -25.28
N ARG A 396 -11.38 -5.50 -26.38
CA ARG A 396 -11.29 -4.70 -27.61
C ARG A 396 -11.67 -3.25 -27.34
N LEU A 397 -12.85 -3.01 -26.78
CA LEU A 397 -13.34 -1.65 -26.53
C LEU A 397 -12.45 -0.88 -25.52
N ILE A 398 -11.99 -1.54 -24.45
CA ILE A 398 -11.12 -0.94 -23.45
C ILE A 398 -9.74 -0.63 -24.07
N LEU A 399 -9.19 -1.54 -24.84
CA LEU A 399 -7.87 -1.40 -25.46
C LEU A 399 -7.85 -0.28 -26.51
N ASP A 400 -8.89 -0.19 -27.34
CA ASP A 400 -9.03 0.86 -28.37
C ASP A 400 -9.15 2.23 -27.69
N ALA A 401 -10.04 2.37 -26.70
CA ALA A 401 -10.25 3.63 -25.97
C ALA A 401 -9.01 4.11 -25.22
N VAL A 402 -8.27 3.20 -24.56
CA VAL A 402 -7.04 3.53 -23.82
C VAL A 402 -5.92 3.89 -24.78
N THR A 403 -5.84 3.22 -25.93
CA THR A 403 -4.81 3.49 -26.96
C THR A 403 -5.02 4.87 -27.57
N GLU A 404 -6.27 5.21 -27.92
CA GLU A 404 -6.63 6.54 -28.40
C GLU A 404 -6.36 7.62 -27.36
N LEU A 405 -6.71 7.35 -26.09
CA LEU A 405 -6.43 8.27 -25.00
C LEU A 405 -4.92 8.52 -24.83
N PHE A 406 -4.11 7.45 -24.88
CA PHE A 406 -2.64 7.58 -24.82
C PHE A 406 -2.12 8.45 -25.95
N ASP A 407 -2.53 8.17 -27.20
CA ASP A 407 -2.08 8.91 -28.38
C ASP A 407 -2.47 10.39 -28.36
N ARG A 408 -3.57 10.75 -27.65
CA ARG A 408 -4.07 12.11 -27.48
C ARG A 408 -3.32 12.91 -26.42
N ILE A 409 -2.93 12.26 -25.28
CA ILE A 409 -2.42 13.01 -24.11
C ILE A 409 -0.91 12.92 -23.93
N VAL A 410 -0.24 11.91 -24.49
CA VAL A 410 1.17 11.65 -24.21
C VAL A 410 2.06 12.37 -25.22
N ASP A 411 3.05 13.09 -24.73
CA ASP A 411 4.11 13.66 -25.56
C ASP A 411 5.07 12.53 -26.00
N LYS A 412 5.12 12.29 -27.32
CA LYS A 412 5.88 11.20 -27.94
C LYS A 412 7.40 11.40 -27.88
N HIS A 413 7.86 12.62 -27.60
CA HIS A 413 9.29 12.93 -27.50
C HIS A 413 9.87 12.70 -26.11
N LEU A 414 9.01 12.50 -25.10
CA LEU A 414 9.42 12.34 -23.72
C LEU A 414 9.56 10.87 -23.33
N LEU A 415 10.56 10.60 -22.52
CA LEU A 415 10.76 9.29 -21.89
C LEU A 415 9.77 9.12 -20.73
N VAL A 416 9.10 7.99 -20.70
CA VAL A 416 8.11 7.60 -19.70
C VAL A 416 8.79 6.83 -18.55
N ARG A 417 8.34 7.07 -17.33
CA ARG A 417 8.81 6.37 -16.12
C ARG A 417 7.72 5.64 -15.38
N ARG A 418 6.49 6.09 -15.50
CA ARG A 418 5.37 5.54 -14.72
C ARG A 418 4.09 5.56 -15.56
N VAL A 419 3.33 4.49 -15.44
CA VAL A 419 2.00 4.38 -16.03
C VAL A 419 1.00 3.99 -14.94
N ASN A 420 -0.18 4.59 -14.96
CA ASN A 420 -1.28 4.22 -14.09
C ASN A 420 -2.58 4.25 -14.91
N LEU A 421 -3.27 3.12 -14.96
CA LEU A 421 -4.54 2.93 -15.67
C LEU A 421 -5.62 2.53 -14.67
N VAL A 422 -6.76 3.22 -14.70
CA VAL A 422 -7.88 3.01 -13.78
C VAL A 422 -9.18 2.93 -14.55
N ALA A 423 -9.95 1.88 -14.34
CA ALA A 423 -11.37 1.79 -14.66
C ALA A 423 -12.15 2.45 -13.50
N CYS A 424 -12.91 3.49 -13.81
CA CYS A 424 -13.77 4.22 -12.88
C CYS A 424 -15.22 3.87 -13.11
N ARG A 425 -16.10 4.29 -12.20
CA ARG A 425 -17.55 4.01 -12.28
C ARG A 425 -17.84 2.53 -12.47
N VAL A 426 -17.12 1.69 -11.77
CA VAL A 426 -17.22 0.24 -11.89
C VAL A 426 -18.53 -0.23 -11.22
N LEU A 427 -19.29 -1.06 -11.91
CA LEU A 427 -20.53 -1.69 -11.45
C LEU A 427 -20.45 -3.21 -11.65
N ASP A 428 -21.26 -3.95 -10.87
CA ASP A 428 -21.55 -5.35 -11.15
C ASP A 428 -22.27 -5.47 -12.51
N GLU A 429 -22.09 -6.59 -13.20
CA GLU A 429 -22.64 -6.80 -14.55
C GLU A 429 -24.15 -6.60 -14.62
N ASP A 430 -24.90 -7.08 -13.61
CA ASP A 430 -26.36 -6.98 -13.60
C ASP A 430 -26.79 -5.51 -13.44
N ALA A 431 -26.17 -4.78 -12.50
CA ALA A 431 -26.42 -3.35 -12.29
C ALA A 431 -26.00 -2.50 -13.50
N ALA A 432 -24.94 -2.90 -14.21
CA ALA A 432 -24.49 -2.22 -15.41
C ALA A 432 -25.49 -2.38 -16.58
N ARG A 433 -25.99 -3.60 -16.77
CA ARG A 433 -27.03 -3.89 -17.80
C ARG A 433 -28.33 -3.17 -17.54
N GLU A 434 -28.79 -3.13 -16.27
CA GLU A 434 -30.00 -2.37 -15.92
C GLU A 434 -29.83 -0.88 -16.25
N LYS A 435 -28.64 -0.32 -15.95
CA LYS A 435 -28.36 1.10 -16.17
C LYS A 435 -28.27 1.44 -17.66
N ASP A 436 -27.62 0.60 -18.47
CA ASP A 436 -27.53 0.79 -19.92
C ASP A 436 -28.91 0.63 -20.59
N SER A 437 -29.79 -0.24 -20.07
CA SER A 437 -31.17 -0.40 -20.58
C SER A 437 -32.08 0.80 -20.29
N CYS A 438 -31.77 1.60 -19.28
CA CYS A 438 -32.52 2.80 -18.91
C CYS A 438 -32.07 4.05 -19.67
N GLU A 439 -30.96 4.04 -20.43
CA GLU A 439 -30.61 5.13 -21.32
C GLU A 439 -31.57 5.13 -22.50
N GLN A 440 -32.26 6.24 -22.65
CA GLN A 440 -33.36 6.46 -23.58
C GLN A 440 -32.94 6.14 -25.03
N LEU A 441 -33.54 5.12 -25.61
CA LEU A 441 -33.46 4.86 -27.05
C LEU A 441 -33.94 6.10 -27.81
N ASP A 442 -33.03 6.73 -28.54
CA ASP A 442 -33.37 7.84 -29.42
C ASP A 442 -34.21 7.29 -30.56
N PHE A 443 -35.51 7.57 -30.50
CA PHE A 443 -36.56 7.06 -31.42
C PHE A 443 -36.30 7.40 -32.88
N PHE A 444 -35.41 8.34 -33.17
CA PHE A 444 -35.10 8.81 -34.51
C PHE A 444 -33.91 8.09 -35.19
N SER A 445 -33.18 7.21 -34.52
CA SER A 445 -32.00 6.53 -35.05
C SER A 445 -32.19 5.05 -35.40
N ILE A 446 -33.39 4.50 -35.30
CA ILE A 446 -33.67 3.08 -35.55
C ILE A 446 -33.92 2.82 -37.04
N THR A 447 -32.83 2.80 -37.82
CA THR A 447 -32.86 2.18 -39.16
C THR A 447 -32.60 0.68 -39.02
N GLU A 448 -33.19 -0.15 -39.90
CA GLU A 448 -32.94 -1.61 -39.94
C GLU A 448 -31.45 -1.94 -39.96
N SER A 449 -30.63 -1.12 -40.62
CA SER A 449 -29.19 -1.27 -40.69
C SER A 449 -28.52 -1.04 -39.30
N ALA A 450 -29.02 -0.12 -38.49
CA ALA A 450 -28.48 0.12 -37.13
C ALA A 450 -28.84 -1.03 -36.18
N GLN A 451 -30.03 -1.60 -36.29
CA GLN A 451 -30.42 -2.80 -35.51
C GLN A 451 -29.59 -4.03 -35.89
N GLN A 452 -29.32 -4.24 -37.19
CA GLN A 452 -28.46 -5.34 -37.64
C GLN A 452 -27.03 -5.17 -37.17
N GLN A 453 -26.51 -3.94 -37.18
CA GLN A 453 -25.16 -3.64 -36.65
C GLN A 453 -25.07 -3.85 -35.13
N ALA A 454 -26.05 -3.39 -34.36
CA ALA A 454 -26.12 -3.60 -32.93
C ALA A 454 -26.17 -5.09 -32.56
N ALA A 455 -27.02 -5.89 -33.26
CA ALA A 455 -27.10 -7.32 -33.05
C ALA A 455 -25.83 -8.07 -33.46
N ALA A 456 -25.10 -7.59 -34.47
CA ALA A 456 -23.81 -8.15 -34.86
C ALA A 456 -22.72 -7.83 -33.80
N GLU A 457 -22.71 -6.61 -33.28
CA GLU A 457 -21.79 -6.20 -32.24
C GLU A 457 -22.05 -6.96 -30.93
N GLU A 458 -23.29 -7.16 -30.53
CA GLU A 458 -23.67 -7.95 -29.38
C GLU A 458 -23.16 -9.40 -29.47
N LYS A 459 -23.35 -10.06 -30.63
CA LYS A 459 -22.82 -11.39 -30.88
C LYS A 459 -21.30 -11.45 -30.81
N GLU A 460 -20.62 -10.42 -31.27
CA GLU A 460 -19.16 -10.34 -31.19
C GLU A 460 -18.69 -10.15 -29.75
N LEU A 461 -19.34 -9.30 -28.97
CA LEU A 461 -19.08 -9.12 -27.53
C LEU A 461 -19.31 -10.42 -26.75
N GLU A 462 -20.38 -11.17 -27.02
CA GLU A 462 -20.59 -12.49 -26.42
C GLU A 462 -19.50 -13.50 -26.77
N ARG A 463 -19.07 -13.50 -28.04
CA ARG A 463 -17.97 -14.38 -28.48
C ARG A 463 -16.65 -13.99 -27.83
N GLU A 464 -16.39 -12.71 -27.67
CA GLU A 464 -15.22 -12.19 -26.97
C GLU A 464 -15.27 -12.60 -25.49
N ARG A 465 -16.42 -12.46 -24.85
CA ARG A 465 -16.63 -12.86 -23.45
C ARG A 465 -16.31 -14.34 -23.20
N ARG A 466 -16.79 -15.21 -24.07
CA ARG A 466 -16.48 -16.66 -23.97
C ARG A 466 -14.99 -16.91 -24.11
N ARG A 467 -14.28 -16.19 -25.00
CA ARG A 467 -12.82 -16.27 -25.13
C ARG A 467 -12.10 -15.79 -23.88
N GLN A 468 -12.50 -14.67 -23.30
CA GLN A 468 -11.96 -14.15 -22.04
C GLN A 468 -12.13 -15.15 -20.88
N GLN A 469 -13.30 -15.72 -20.74
CA GLN A 469 -13.57 -16.75 -19.72
C GLN A 469 -12.70 -17.99 -19.90
N ALA A 470 -12.55 -18.46 -21.13
CA ALA A 470 -11.67 -19.60 -21.44
C ALA A 470 -10.20 -19.28 -21.13
N MET A 471 -9.74 -18.08 -21.47
CA MET A 471 -8.38 -17.61 -21.13
C MET A 471 -8.17 -17.54 -19.62
N LEU A 472 -9.15 -17.03 -18.86
CA LEU A 472 -9.11 -16.96 -17.41
C LEU A 472 -9.05 -18.37 -16.78
N ALA A 473 -9.85 -19.31 -17.29
CA ALA A 473 -9.83 -20.70 -16.82
C ALA A 473 -8.45 -21.36 -17.04
N ILE A 474 -7.83 -21.15 -18.20
CA ILE A 474 -6.47 -21.62 -18.49
C ILE A 474 -5.44 -20.95 -17.56
N LYS A 475 -5.50 -19.60 -17.41
CA LYS A 475 -4.58 -18.86 -16.54
C LYS A 475 -4.71 -19.28 -15.07
N LYS A 476 -5.92 -19.54 -14.58
CA LYS A 476 -6.17 -20.03 -13.20
C LYS A 476 -5.61 -21.44 -12.99
N LYS A 477 -5.73 -22.32 -13.98
CA LYS A 477 -5.30 -23.71 -13.87
C LYS A 477 -3.81 -23.91 -14.07
N PHE A 478 -3.21 -23.19 -15.01
CA PHE A 478 -1.84 -23.43 -15.47
C PHE A 478 -0.87 -22.26 -15.24
N GLY A 479 -1.35 -21.18 -14.61
CA GLY A 479 -0.57 -19.98 -14.32
C GLY A 479 -0.80 -18.84 -15.32
N LYS A 480 -0.52 -17.62 -14.89
CA LYS A 480 -0.83 -16.38 -15.65
C LYS A 480 -0.16 -16.31 -17.03
N ASN A 481 0.99 -16.96 -17.23
CA ASN A 481 1.73 -17.00 -18.49
C ASN A 481 1.41 -18.22 -19.36
N ALA A 482 0.47 -19.08 -18.97
CA ALA A 482 0.10 -20.26 -19.75
C ALA A 482 -0.53 -19.93 -21.11
N ILE A 483 -1.17 -18.77 -21.22
CA ILE A 483 -1.68 -18.21 -22.47
C ILE A 483 -1.41 -16.71 -22.47
N ILE A 484 -0.74 -16.23 -23.51
CA ILE A 484 -0.33 -14.83 -23.72
C ILE A 484 -0.73 -14.36 -25.11
N LYS A 485 -0.82 -13.06 -25.31
CA LYS A 485 -1.08 -12.45 -26.62
C LYS A 485 0.23 -12.18 -27.37
N GLY A 486 0.16 -12.10 -28.70
CA GLY A 486 1.35 -11.78 -29.51
C GLY A 486 1.99 -10.44 -29.16
N MET A 487 1.24 -9.47 -28.64
CA MET A 487 1.80 -8.20 -28.17
C MET A 487 2.72 -8.37 -26.95
N ASP A 488 2.47 -9.37 -26.10
CA ASP A 488 3.25 -9.64 -24.90
C ASP A 488 4.64 -10.25 -25.21
N LEU A 489 4.90 -10.58 -26.50
CA LEU A 489 6.17 -11.10 -27.01
C LEU A 489 6.99 -10.05 -27.78
N GLN A 490 6.47 -8.84 -27.94
CA GLN A 490 7.18 -7.75 -28.61
C GLN A 490 8.32 -7.22 -27.76
N GLU A 491 9.31 -6.63 -28.40
CA GLU A 491 10.42 -5.96 -27.72
C GLU A 491 9.89 -4.81 -26.84
N GLY A 492 10.31 -4.78 -25.59
CA GLY A 492 9.82 -3.83 -24.58
C GLY A 492 8.52 -4.23 -23.87
N ALA A 493 7.93 -5.39 -24.20
CA ALA A 493 6.78 -5.93 -23.47
C ALA A 493 7.16 -6.32 -22.03
N THR A 494 6.23 -6.11 -21.08
CA THR A 494 6.46 -6.34 -19.64
C THR A 494 5.45 -7.30 -19.02
N ALA A 495 4.44 -7.75 -19.76
CA ALA A 495 3.32 -8.54 -19.22
C ALA A 495 3.79 -9.85 -18.59
N MET A 496 4.70 -10.58 -19.21
CA MET A 496 5.18 -11.87 -18.68
C MET A 496 5.93 -11.71 -17.36
N GLU A 497 6.80 -10.69 -17.24
CA GLU A 497 7.50 -10.37 -16.01
C GLU A 497 6.52 -9.90 -14.92
N ARG A 498 5.57 -9.05 -15.29
CA ARG A 498 4.54 -8.53 -14.39
C ARG A 498 3.62 -9.63 -13.86
N ASN A 499 3.30 -10.65 -14.67
CA ASN A 499 2.53 -11.82 -14.26
C ASN A 499 3.22 -12.66 -13.18
N ALA A 500 4.56 -12.61 -13.11
CA ALA A 500 5.37 -13.24 -12.08
C ALA A 500 5.52 -12.37 -10.82
N GLN A 501 4.77 -11.26 -10.72
CA GLN A 501 4.83 -10.35 -9.59
C GLN A 501 3.49 -10.28 -8.85
N ILE A 502 3.56 -10.01 -7.54
CA ILE A 502 2.43 -9.64 -6.69
C ILE A 502 2.74 -8.27 -6.08
N GLY A 503 1.84 -7.31 -6.29
CA GLY A 503 2.05 -5.93 -5.80
C GLY A 503 3.31 -5.24 -6.35
N GLY A 504 3.78 -5.65 -7.55
CA GLY A 504 4.99 -5.12 -8.18
C GLY A 504 6.31 -5.69 -7.64
N HIS A 505 6.26 -6.77 -6.87
CA HIS A 505 7.40 -7.50 -6.33
C HIS A 505 7.34 -8.97 -6.74
N LYS A 506 8.48 -9.66 -6.71
CA LYS A 506 8.57 -11.07 -7.07
C LYS A 506 7.59 -11.91 -6.23
N ALA A 507 6.83 -12.81 -6.93
CA ALA A 507 5.81 -13.65 -6.32
C ALA A 507 6.40 -14.72 -5.40
#